data_0d8f45e3ae365ec45a7342d582b94754
#
_entry.id   0d8f45e3ae365ec45a7342d582b94754
#
_cell.length_a   1.000
_cell.length_b   1.000
_cell.length_c   1.000
_cell.angle_alpha   90.00
_cell.angle_beta   90.00
_cell.angle_gamma   90.00
#
_symmetry.space_group_name_H-M   'P 1'
#
loop_
_entity.id
_entity.type
_entity.pdbx_description
1 polymer ?
#
loop_
_entity_poly.entity_id
_entity_poly.type
_entity_poly.pdbx_seq_one_letter_code
_entity_poly.pdbx_strand_id
1 'polypeptide(L)'
;MTGALTLTGQLRLVGAVLVLLGLAHLAMPRALAWRPEFRTLRPLTRQIMYTHTQFIGLTCVLLGLAPLMLTADLLAPGRMPAAVLAAECVFWGARWCVQFVSFPPTLWWHSARYRAGYAALTLLWTWVVVVFAAALAARG
;
A
#
# COMPACT_ATOMS: atom_id res chain seq x y z
N MET A 1 11.22 -22.79 -4.93
CA MET A 1 10.23 -22.36 -3.93
C MET A 1 10.84 -21.68 -2.69
N THR A 2 12.13 -21.78 -2.44
CA THR A 2 12.80 -21.20 -1.26
C THR A 2 13.00 -19.68 -1.33
N GLY A 3 13.08 -19.07 -2.52
CA GLY A 3 13.41 -17.65 -2.67
C GLY A 3 12.34 -16.67 -2.17
N ALA A 4 11.04 -17.03 -2.26
CA ALA A 4 9.95 -16.17 -1.80
C ALA A 4 9.78 -16.18 -0.27
N LEU A 5 10.29 -17.21 0.43
CA LEU A 5 10.25 -17.32 1.89
C LEU A 5 11.40 -16.56 2.57
N THR A 6 12.42 -16.17 1.82
CA THR A 6 13.53 -15.33 2.35
C THR A 6 13.05 -13.88 2.51
N LEU A 7 13.66 -13.14 3.43
CA LEU A 7 13.37 -11.71 3.62
C LEU A 7 13.55 -10.91 2.33
N THR A 8 14.58 -11.22 1.56
CA THR A 8 14.83 -10.65 0.23
C THR A 8 13.66 -10.91 -0.73
N GLY A 9 13.17 -12.16 -0.77
CA GLY A 9 12.02 -12.53 -1.60
C GLY A 9 10.74 -11.83 -1.16
N GLN A 10 10.52 -11.72 0.14
CA GLN A 10 9.35 -11.02 0.71
C GLN A 10 9.38 -9.51 0.37
N LEU A 11 10.51 -8.83 0.50
CA LEU A 11 10.66 -7.41 0.12
C LEU A 11 10.37 -7.19 -1.36
N ARG A 12 10.91 -8.03 -2.24
CA ARG A 12 10.61 -7.94 -3.68
C ARG A 12 9.14 -8.17 -3.99
N LEU A 13 8.53 -9.15 -3.33
CA LEU A 13 7.11 -9.44 -3.51
C LEU A 13 6.23 -8.29 -3.03
N VAL A 14 6.52 -7.72 -1.85
CA VAL A 14 5.86 -6.50 -1.35
C VAL A 14 6.00 -5.38 -2.37
N GLY A 15 7.21 -5.12 -2.86
CA GLY A 15 7.46 -4.09 -3.87
C GLY A 15 6.62 -4.29 -5.14
N ALA A 16 6.59 -5.51 -5.68
CA ALA A 16 5.78 -5.83 -6.86
C ALA A 16 4.28 -5.60 -6.61
N VAL A 17 3.78 -6.04 -5.47
CA VAL A 17 2.36 -5.87 -5.10
C VAL A 17 2.02 -4.38 -4.94
N LEU A 18 2.88 -3.59 -4.31
CA LEU A 18 2.68 -2.14 -4.16
C LEU A 18 2.70 -1.42 -5.51
N VAL A 19 3.59 -1.78 -6.42
CA VAL A 19 3.60 -1.24 -7.79
C VAL A 19 2.31 -1.58 -8.52
N LEU A 20 1.86 -2.83 -8.49
CA LEU A 20 0.60 -3.24 -9.11
C LEU A 20 -0.60 -2.53 -8.49
N LEU A 21 -0.62 -2.37 -7.17
CA LEU A 21 -1.66 -1.63 -6.47
C LEU A 21 -1.66 -0.15 -6.88
N GLY A 22 -0.48 0.47 -7.00
CA GLY A 22 -0.35 1.84 -7.48
C GLY A 22 -0.88 2.01 -8.91
N LEU A 23 -0.57 1.09 -9.81
CA LEU A 23 -1.10 1.09 -11.17
C LEU A 23 -2.62 0.88 -11.21
N ALA A 24 -3.16 0.04 -10.30
CA ALA A 24 -4.60 -0.18 -10.18
C ALA A 24 -5.37 1.10 -9.82
N HIS A 25 -4.75 2.08 -9.15
CA HIS A 25 -5.36 3.38 -8.85
C HIS A 25 -5.73 4.16 -10.12
N LEU A 26 -5.05 3.94 -11.24
CA LEU A 26 -5.41 4.55 -12.53
C LEU A 26 -6.77 4.04 -13.07
N ALA A 27 -7.11 2.79 -12.77
CA ALA A 27 -8.36 2.17 -13.16
C ALA A 27 -9.50 2.42 -12.13
N MET A 28 -9.16 2.76 -10.88
CA MET A 28 -10.09 2.87 -9.76
C MET A 28 -11.31 3.78 -10.05
N PRO A 29 -11.18 4.99 -10.64
CA PRO A 29 -12.32 5.84 -10.92
C PRO A 29 -13.33 5.21 -11.88
N ARG A 30 -12.87 4.35 -12.79
CA ARG A 30 -13.73 3.60 -13.70
C ARG A 30 -14.34 2.38 -13.04
N ALA A 31 -13.50 1.61 -12.31
CA ALA A 31 -13.92 0.38 -11.65
C ALA A 31 -14.96 0.62 -10.56
N LEU A 32 -14.89 1.76 -9.87
CA LEU A 32 -15.84 2.15 -8.82
C LEU A 32 -16.96 3.08 -9.32
N ALA A 33 -17.06 3.30 -10.64
CA ALA A 33 -18.10 4.11 -11.27
C ALA A 33 -18.25 5.52 -10.65
N TRP A 34 -17.15 6.19 -10.33
CA TRP A 34 -17.15 7.50 -9.66
C TRP A 34 -17.83 8.62 -10.45
N ARG A 35 -17.90 8.51 -11.79
CA ARG A 35 -18.49 9.57 -12.62
C ARG A 35 -19.93 9.94 -12.24
N PRO A 36 -20.88 9.01 -12.09
CA PRO A 36 -22.24 9.35 -11.67
C PRO A 36 -22.29 9.90 -10.24
N GLU A 37 -21.52 9.30 -9.31
CA GLU A 37 -21.52 9.73 -7.91
C GLU A 37 -20.90 11.13 -7.74
N PHE A 38 -19.86 11.46 -8.50
CA PHE A 38 -19.17 12.73 -8.40
C PHE A 38 -19.83 13.87 -9.18
N ARG A 39 -20.92 13.61 -9.90
CA ARG A 39 -21.68 14.68 -10.61
C ARG A 39 -22.28 15.71 -9.65
N THR A 40 -22.65 15.31 -8.46
CA THR A 40 -23.21 16.17 -7.41
C THR A 40 -22.15 16.97 -6.65
N LEU A 41 -20.86 16.61 -6.80
CA LEU A 41 -19.77 17.31 -6.14
C LEU A 41 -19.44 18.63 -6.86
N ARG A 42 -19.02 19.63 -6.08
CA ARG A 42 -18.45 20.87 -6.62
C ARG A 42 -17.27 20.54 -7.55
N PRO A 43 -17.09 21.25 -8.67
CA PRO A 43 -16.01 20.94 -9.65
C PRO A 43 -14.61 20.82 -9.02
N LEU A 44 -14.28 21.74 -8.12
CA LEU A 44 -12.99 21.73 -7.41
C LEU A 44 -12.82 20.45 -6.57
N THR A 45 -13.83 20.08 -5.77
CA THR A 45 -13.79 18.87 -4.94
C THR A 45 -13.61 17.64 -5.79
N ARG A 46 -14.32 17.54 -6.91
CA ARG A 46 -14.19 16.43 -7.86
C ARG A 46 -12.78 16.34 -8.42
N GLN A 47 -12.17 17.47 -8.83
CA GLN A 47 -10.79 17.48 -9.34
C GLN A 47 -9.80 17.05 -8.26
N ILE A 48 -9.94 17.54 -7.03
CA ILE A 48 -9.09 17.15 -5.90
C ILE A 48 -9.16 15.63 -5.71
N MET A 49 -10.35 15.02 -5.69
CA MET A 49 -10.50 13.57 -5.50
C MET A 49 -9.77 12.76 -6.58
N TYR A 50 -9.93 13.13 -7.86
CA TYR A 50 -9.21 12.44 -8.95
C TYR A 50 -7.69 12.60 -8.84
N THR A 51 -7.23 13.83 -8.59
CA THR A 51 -5.81 14.13 -8.46
C THR A 51 -5.20 13.38 -7.27
N HIS A 52 -5.85 13.40 -6.10
CA HIS A 52 -5.39 12.67 -4.92
C HIS A 52 -5.24 11.17 -5.20
N THR A 53 -6.23 10.57 -5.86
CA THR A 53 -6.17 9.14 -6.21
C THR A 53 -4.98 8.82 -7.11
N GLN A 54 -4.69 9.67 -8.10
CA GLN A 54 -3.51 9.49 -8.96
C GLN A 54 -2.21 9.64 -8.18
N PHE A 55 -2.11 10.63 -7.28
CA PHE A 55 -0.92 10.81 -6.44
C PHE A 55 -0.74 9.67 -5.43
N ILE A 56 -1.81 9.13 -4.86
CA ILE A 56 -1.75 7.92 -4.02
C ILE A 56 -1.20 6.75 -4.84
N GLY A 57 -1.69 6.57 -6.08
CA GLY A 57 -1.18 5.54 -6.98
C GLY A 57 0.30 5.73 -7.27
N LEU A 58 0.73 6.94 -7.60
CA LEU A 58 2.15 7.28 -7.83
C LEU A 58 2.99 7.00 -6.58
N THR A 59 2.51 7.38 -5.40
CA THR A 59 3.20 7.12 -4.12
C THR A 59 3.39 5.61 -3.91
N CYS A 60 2.34 4.81 -4.12
CA CYS A 60 2.45 3.34 -4.03
C CYS A 60 3.47 2.77 -5.01
N VAL A 61 3.51 3.28 -6.25
CA VAL A 61 4.51 2.86 -7.25
C VAL A 61 5.93 3.21 -6.78
N LEU A 62 6.18 4.45 -6.37
CA LEU A 62 7.51 4.90 -5.97
C LEU A 62 8.01 4.15 -4.73
N LEU A 63 7.17 4.01 -3.70
CA LEU A 63 7.50 3.25 -2.49
C LEU A 63 7.66 1.75 -2.78
N GLY A 64 6.90 1.20 -3.73
CA GLY A 64 7.04 -0.19 -4.15
C GLY A 64 8.29 -0.47 -4.99
N LEU A 65 8.76 0.50 -5.78
CA LEU A 65 9.97 0.34 -6.58
C LEU A 65 11.23 0.19 -5.72
N ALA A 66 11.31 0.84 -4.57
CA ALA A 66 12.46 0.74 -3.69
C ALA A 66 12.72 -0.71 -3.21
N PRO A 67 11.77 -1.42 -2.56
CA PRO A 67 11.98 -2.81 -2.17
C PRO A 67 12.02 -3.78 -3.36
N LEU A 68 11.43 -3.45 -4.50
CA LEU A 68 11.49 -4.29 -5.69
C LEU A 68 12.86 -4.27 -6.35
N MET A 69 13.44 -3.10 -6.55
CA MET A 69 14.66 -2.90 -7.33
C MET A 69 15.93 -2.79 -6.48
N LEU A 70 15.84 -2.24 -5.27
CA LEU A 70 16.95 -1.91 -4.40
C LEU A 70 17.02 -2.78 -3.14
N THR A 71 16.47 -4.01 -3.21
CA THR A 71 16.41 -4.91 -2.04
C THR A 71 17.77 -5.13 -1.38
N ALA A 72 18.83 -5.34 -2.20
CA ALA A 72 20.18 -5.56 -1.69
C ALA A 72 20.71 -4.33 -0.95
N ASP A 73 20.48 -3.14 -1.51
CA ASP A 73 20.88 -1.86 -0.91
C ASP A 73 20.11 -1.58 0.38
N LEU A 74 18.80 -1.88 0.41
CA LEU A 74 17.96 -1.73 1.60
C LEU A 74 18.41 -2.64 2.75
N LEU A 75 18.92 -3.83 2.44
CA LEU A 75 19.45 -4.77 3.44
C LEU A 75 20.92 -4.55 3.76
N ALA A 76 21.64 -3.72 3.00
CA ALA A 76 23.03 -3.38 3.25
C ALA A 76 23.20 -2.56 4.53
N PRO A 77 24.32 -2.69 5.29
CA PRO A 77 24.55 -1.89 6.48
C PRO A 77 24.66 -0.41 6.13
N GLY A 78 24.22 0.47 7.05
CA GLY A 78 24.30 1.92 6.87
C GLY A 78 23.07 2.67 7.36
N ARG A 79 23.23 3.98 7.57
CA ARG A 79 22.16 4.84 8.11
C ARG A 79 21.07 5.13 7.07
N MET A 80 21.45 5.30 5.81
CA MET A 80 20.49 5.65 4.75
C MET A 80 19.47 4.51 4.52
N PRO A 81 19.87 3.25 4.28
CA PRO A 81 18.91 2.16 4.14
C PRO A 81 18.03 1.96 5.39
N ALA A 82 18.61 2.14 6.60
CA ALA A 82 17.83 2.08 7.83
C ALA A 82 16.74 3.17 7.88
N ALA A 83 17.09 4.39 7.49
CA ALA A 83 16.13 5.50 7.45
C ALA A 83 15.00 5.26 6.43
N VAL A 84 15.32 4.71 5.26
CA VAL A 84 14.33 4.35 4.24
C VAL A 84 13.39 3.28 4.78
N LEU A 85 13.90 2.19 5.34
CA LEU A 85 13.06 1.13 5.93
C LEU A 85 12.21 1.64 7.09
N ALA A 86 12.74 2.54 7.93
CA ALA A 86 11.98 3.17 9.00
C ALA A 86 10.84 4.05 8.44
N ALA A 87 11.11 4.81 7.38
CA ALA A 87 10.09 5.62 6.71
C ALA A 87 8.98 4.75 6.10
N GLU A 88 9.33 3.62 5.47
CA GLU A 88 8.36 2.63 4.96
C GLU A 88 7.52 2.05 6.12
N CYS A 89 8.14 1.68 7.24
CA CYS A 89 7.41 1.19 8.41
C CYS A 89 6.41 2.23 8.94
N VAL A 90 6.81 3.50 9.04
CA VAL A 90 5.93 4.59 9.51
C VAL A 90 4.79 4.82 8.52
N PHE A 91 5.09 4.91 7.23
CA PHE A 91 4.09 5.18 6.20
C PHE A 91 3.03 4.05 6.13
N TRP A 92 3.48 2.80 6.00
CA TRP A 92 2.57 1.67 5.89
C TRP A 92 1.90 1.32 7.22
N GLY A 93 2.58 1.56 8.34
CA GLY A 93 1.98 1.47 9.68
C GLY A 93 0.83 2.46 9.86
N ALA A 94 1.02 3.71 9.45
CA ALA A 94 -0.04 4.71 9.44
C ALA A 94 -1.21 4.28 8.51
N ARG A 95 -0.90 3.77 7.31
CA ARG A 95 -1.92 3.24 6.40
C ARG A 95 -2.69 2.06 7.01
N TRP A 96 -2.00 1.18 7.73
CA TRP A 96 -2.62 0.08 8.48
C TRP A 96 -3.57 0.59 9.55
N CYS A 97 -3.18 1.59 10.35
CA CYS A 97 -4.05 2.22 11.35
C CYS A 97 -5.31 2.84 10.71
N VAL A 98 -5.15 3.53 9.58
CA VAL A 98 -6.26 4.13 8.82
C VAL A 98 -7.29 3.08 8.41
N GLN A 99 -6.89 1.83 8.17
CA GLN A 99 -7.79 0.73 7.84
C GLN A 99 -8.89 0.54 8.89
N PHE A 100 -8.58 0.73 10.15
CA PHE A 100 -9.52 0.52 11.26
C PHE A 100 -10.27 1.79 11.67
N VAL A 101 -9.64 2.94 11.54
CA VAL A 101 -10.20 4.23 11.96
C VAL A 101 -11.14 4.80 10.90
N SER A 102 -10.68 4.86 9.65
CA SER A 102 -11.42 5.50 8.54
C SER A 102 -12.32 4.54 7.78
N PHE A 103 -12.04 3.23 7.88
CA PHE A 103 -12.81 2.19 7.22
C PHE A 103 -13.34 1.17 8.25
N PRO A 104 -14.26 1.56 9.13
CA PRO A 104 -14.77 0.65 10.15
C PRO A 104 -15.46 -0.55 9.50
N PRO A 105 -15.38 -1.75 10.11
CA PRO A 105 -15.97 -2.97 9.55
C PRO A 105 -17.45 -2.87 9.19
N THR A 106 -18.19 -2.04 9.92
CA THR A 106 -19.63 -1.83 9.70
C THR A 106 -19.97 -1.36 8.28
N LEU A 107 -19.07 -0.60 7.62
CA LEU A 107 -19.25 -0.16 6.24
C LEU A 107 -19.17 -1.31 5.22
N TRP A 108 -18.52 -2.41 5.60
CA TRP A 108 -18.19 -3.52 4.70
C TRP A 108 -19.08 -4.76 4.93
N TRP A 109 -19.96 -4.73 5.92
CA TRP A 109 -20.75 -5.90 6.30
C TRP A 109 -21.98 -6.16 5.44
N HIS A 110 -22.31 -5.27 4.51
CA HIS A 110 -23.51 -5.37 3.67
C HIS A 110 -23.49 -6.58 2.71
N SER A 111 -22.32 -7.10 2.34
CA SER A 111 -22.23 -8.29 1.51
C SER A 111 -20.96 -9.11 1.78
N ALA A 112 -20.99 -10.40 1.39
CA ALA A 112 -19.83 -11.27 1.49
C ALA A 112 -18.63 -10.75 0.69
N ARG A 113 -18.86 -10.13 -0.48
CA ARG A 113 -17.82 -9.53 -1.32
C ARG A 113 -17.11 -8.40 -0.59
N TYR A 114 -17.84 -7.50 0.06
CA TYR A 114 -17.24 -6.39 0.81
C TYR A 114 -16.46 -6.90 2.02
N ARG A 115 -16.99 -7.88 2.75
CA ARG A 115 -16.27 -8.51 3.88
C ARG A 115 -14.97 -9.15 3.44
N ALA A 116 -14.98 -9.90 2.33
CA ALA A 116 -13.78 -10.49 1.75
C ALA A 116 -12.76 -9.43 1.32
N GLY A 117 -13.21 -8.34 0.70
CA GLY A 117 -12.37 -7.21 0.32
C GLY A 117 -11.72 -6.55 1.54
N TYR A 118 -12.48 -6.31 2.61
CA TYR A 118 -11.96 -5.75 3.85
C TYR A 118 -10.89 -6.66 4.48
N ALA A 119 -11.18 -7.96 4.58
CA ALA A 119 -10.24 -8.94 5.11
C ALA A 119 -8.96 -9.01 4.27
N ALA A 120 -9.09 -9.05 2.94
CA ALA A 120 -7.95 -9.06 2.03
C ALA A 120 -7.05 -7.82 2.17
N LEU A 121 -7.65 -6.62 2.27
CA LEU A 121 -6.90 -5.38 2.48
C LEU A 121 -6.24 -5.34 3.86
N THR A 122 -6.92 -5.81 4.90
CA THR A 122 -6.34 -5.88 6.26
C THR A 122 -5.14 -6.83 6.30
N LEU A 123 -5.25 -8.00 5.67
CA LEU A 123 -4.14 -8.97 5.57
C LEU A 123 -2.99 -8.40 4.74
N LEU A 124 -3.29 -7.72 3.63
CA LEU A 124 -2.29 -7.08 2.78
C LEU A 124 -1.47 -6.06 3.57
N TRP A 125 -2.14 -5.12 4.25
CA TRP A 125 -1.43 -4.09 5.00
C TRP A 125 -0.67 -4.65 6.20
N THR A 126 -1.20 -5.66 6.88
CA THR A 126 -0.50 -6.37 7.96
C THR A 126 0.77 -7.02 7.42
N TRP A 127 0.70 -7.73 6.31
CA TRP A 127 1.85 -8.36 5.68
C TRP A 127 2.91 -7.34 5.26
N VAL A 128 2.52 -6.23 4.62
CA VAL A 128 3.43 -5.16 4.21
C VAL A 128 4.19 -4.59 5.42
N VAL A 129 3.48 -4.24 6.49
CA VAL A 129 4.09 -3.70 7.72
C VAL A 129 5.04 -4.69 8.35
N VAL A 130 4.64 -5.97 8.47
CA VAL A 130 5.48 -7.02 9.07
C VAL A 130 6.77 -7.23 8.28
N VAL A 131 6.72 -7.23 6.95
CA VAL A 131 7.90 -7.43 6.10
C VAL A 131 8.88 -6.26 6.26
N PHE A 132 8.41 -5.01 6.24
CA PHE A 132 9.30 -3.86 6.45
C PHE A 132 9.87 -3.80 7.87
N ALA A 133 9.05 -4.11 8.88
CA ALA A 133 9.51 -4.18 10.27
C ALA A 133 10.57 -5.29 10.46
N ALA A 134 10.37 -6.46 9.86
CA ALA A 134 11.34 -7.54 9.88
C ALA A 134 12.65 -7.14 9.18
N ALA A 135 12.56 -6.45 8.04
CA ALA A 135 13.73 -5.94 7.33
C ALA A 135 14.51 -4.92 8.16
N LEU A 136 13.82 -4.02 8.86
CA LEU A 136 14.44 -3.05 9.75
C LEU A 136 15.08 -3.74 10.96
N ALA A 137 14.41 -4.70 11.59
CA ALA A 137 14.90 -5.44 12.74
C ALA A 137 16.13 -6.34 12.41
N ALA A 138 16.18 -6.91 11.21
CA ALA A 138 17.30 -7.74 10.77
C ALA A 138 18.63 -6.97 10.60
N ARG A 139 18.62 -5.66 10.77
CA ARG A 139 19.79 -4.78 10.63
C ARG A 139 20.45 -4.44 11.97
N GLY A 140 19.78 -4.71 13.10
CA GLY A 140 20.34 -4.57 14.45
C GLY A 140 21.10 -5.80 14.81
#